data_281bc7487475f284a4a5876b5883a4d5
#
_entry.id   281bc7487475f284a4a5876b5883a4d5
#
_cell.length_a   1.000
_cell.length_b   1.000
_cell.length_c   1.000
_cell.angle_alpha   90.00
_cell.angle_beta   90.00
_cell.angle_gamma   90.00
#
_symmetry.space_group_name_H-M   'P 1'
#
loop_
_entity.id
_entity.type
_entity.pdbx_description
1 polymer ?
#
loop_
_entity_poly.entity_id
_entity_poly.type
_entity_poly.pdbx_seq_one_letter_code
_entity_poly.pdbx_strand_id
1 'polypeptide(L)'
;HKLGQYFSAISNEANLRNKKYGWLIFGVDDATHEFRGTNYKNNPVSMEKLKLDIAKETTGAISFMDIFVVHPFSSEGRPVRIVMFQIPAAVTAIPTGWKNRFYGREGESLVDLSQEKIDRIRGERRTDWTREIVDGASLSHLDTKAISIARANYRERLSNAANSNAVEELDKM
;
A
#
# COMPACT_ATOMS: atom_id res chain seq x y z
N HIS A 1 -7.30 16.77 13.83
CA HIS A 1 -8.18 15.60 13.73
C HIS A 1 -8.61 15.29 12.28
N LYS A 2 -9.00 16.28 11.47
CA LYS A 2 -9.42 16.06 10.07
C LYS A 2 -8.32 15.46 9.20
N LEU A 3 -7.06 15.86 9.36
CA LEU A 3 -5.94 15.35 8.54
C LEU A 3 -5.81 13.83 8.61
N GLY A 4 -5.90 13.23 9.79
CA GLY A 4 -5.82 11.77 9.94
C GLY A 4 -7.01 11.04 9.29
N GLN A 5 -8.19 11.65 9.30
CA GLN A 5 -9.36 11.11 8.58
C GLN A 5 -9.14 11.16 7.06
N TYR A 6 -8.62 12.28 6.53
CA TYR A 6 -8.22 12.38 5.12
C TYR A 6 -7.11 11.41 4.76
N PHE A 7 -6.11 11.22 5.66
CA PHE A 7 -5.07 10.22 5.46
C PHE A 7 -5.65 8.83 5.27
N SER A 8 -6.52 8.39 6.19
CA SER A 8 -7.21 7.10 6.10
C SER A 8 -8.03 6.98 4.80
N ALA A 9 -8.83 8.00 4.48
CA ALA A 9 -9.68 7.99 3.31
C ALA A 9 -8.87 7.91 1.99
N ILE A 10 -7.84 8.74 1.85
CA ILE A 10 -7.02 8.77 0.63
C ILE A 10 -6.23 7.47 0.48
N SER A 11 -5.69 6.92 1.59
CA SER A 11 -4.98 5.65 1.61
C SER A 11 -5.87 4.50 1.13
N ASN A 12 -7.10 4.40 1.64
CA ASN A 12 -8.07 3.38 1.24
C ASN A 12 -8.51 3.55 -0.23
N GLU A 13 -8.80 4.78 -0.65
CA GLU A 13 -9.22 5.05 -2.04
C GLU A 13 -8.07 4.81 -3.03
N ALA A 14 -6.81 5.07 -2.66
CA ALA A 14 -5.67 4.75 -3.49
C ALA A 14 -5.56 3.23 -3.72
N ASN A 15 -5.71 2.42 -2.66
CA ASN A 15 -5.73 0.96 -2.75
C ASN A 15 -6.89 0.48 -3.66
N LEU A 16 -8.13 0.90 -3.38
CA LEU A 16 -9.32 0.53 -4.16
C LEU A 16 -9.22 0.87 -5.66
N ARG A 17 -8.41 1.85 -6.02
CA ARG A 17 -8.16 2.28 -7.40
C ARG A 17 -6.85 1.72 -7.99
N ASN A 18 -6.19 0.78 -7.30
CA ASN A 18 -4.90 0.22 -7.70
C ASN A 18 -3.82 1.30 -7.95
N LYS A 19 -3.82 2.36 -7.15
CA LYS A 19 -2.78 3.40 -7.16
C LYS A 19 -1.80 3.15 -6.02
N LYS A 20 -0.54 3.49 -6.24
CA LYS A 20 0.51 3.33 -5.21
C LYS A 20 0.37 4.33 -4.07
N TYR A 21 -0.20 5.50 -4.34
CA TYR A 21 -0.39 6.59 -3.39
C TYR A 21 -1.49 7.55 -3.86
N GLY A 22 -1.94 8.39 -2.96
CA GLY A 22 -2.79 9.55 -3.23
C GLY A 22 -2.16 10.83 -2.70
N TRP A 23 -2.76 11.97 -3.03
CA TRP A 23 -2.26 13.29 -2.65
C TRP A 23 -3.29 14.04 -1.81
N LEU A 24 -2.78 14.74 -0.79
CA LEU A 24 -3.51 15.78 -0.09
C LEU A 24 -2.73 17.08 -0.21
N ILE A 25 -3.34 18.11 -0.75
CA ILE A 25 -2.68 19.36 -1.11
C ILE A 25 -3.30 20.50 -0.31
N PHE A 26 -2.44 21.33 0.28
CA PHE A 26 -2.84 22.54 1.01
C PHE A 26 -2.33 23.78 0.29
N GLY A 27 -3.18 24.77 0.19
CA GLY A 27 -2.84 26.06 -0.42
C GLY A 27 -3.32 26.22 -1.86
N VAL A 28 -4.11 25.27 -2.36
CA VAL A 28 -4.84 25.34 -3.63
C VAL A 28 -6.31 25.54 -3.32
N ASP A 29 -6.95 26.42 -4.05
CA ASP A 29 -8.41 26.64 -3.98
C ASP A 29 -9.12 25.45 -4.63
N ASP A 30 -10.12 24.91 -3.93
CA ASP A 30 -10.80 23.67 -4.34
C ASP A 30 -11.68 23.88 -5.60
N ALA A 31 -12.26 25.05 -5.75
CA ALA A 31 -13.17 25.36 -6.86
C ALA A 31 -12.45 25.88 -8.11
N THR A 32 -11.47 26.78 -7.92
CA THR A 32 -10.76 27.46 -9.03
C THR A 32 -9.44 26.83 -9.38
N HIS A 33 -8.92 25.94 -8.52
CA HIS A 33 -7.59 25.33 -8.60
C HIS A 33 -6.43 26.34 -8.60
N GLU A 34 -6.71 27.59 -8.19
CA GLU A 34 -5.68 28.62 -8.09
C GLU A 34 -4.77 28.42 -6.87
N PHE A 35 -3.52 28.81 -7.01
CA PHE A 35 -2.56 28.77 -5.93
C PHE A 35 -2.79 29.95 -4.95
N ARG A 36 -3.42 29.68 -3.80
CA ARG A 36 -3.71 30.65 -2.74
C ARG A 36 -2.63 30.71 -1.67
N GLY A 37 -1.83 29.64 -1.54
CA GLY A 37 -0.83 29.51 -0.50
C GLY A 37 -1.38 29.04 0.84
N THR A 38 -0.48 28.53 1.71
CA THR A 38 -0.84 28.05 3.05
C THR A 38 0.26 28.30 4.07
N ASN A 39 -0.14 28.61 5.30
CA ASN A 39 0.75 28.66 6.47
C ASN A 39 0.69 27.36 7.30
N TYR A 40 0.05 26.32 6.76
CA TYR A 40 -0.08 25.05 7.48
C TYR A 40 1.29 24.44 7.77
N LYS A 41 1.58 24.22 9.07
CA LYS A 41 2.84 23.59 9.52
C LYS A 41 4.08 24.19 8.84
N ASN A 42 4.27 25.51 8.94
CA ASN A 42 5.41 26.22 8.33
C ASN A 42 6.76 25.97 9.02
N ASN A 43 6.77 25.25 10.15
CA ASN A 43 7.99 24.86 10.86
C ASN A 43 8.34 23.38 10.56
N PRO A 44 9.59 23.06 10.15
CA PRO A 44 10.05 21.69 9.87
C PRO A 44 9.82 20.73 11.04
N VAL A 45 10.10 21.14 12.27
CA VAL A 45 9.87 20.30 13.48
C VAL A 45 8.40 19.89 13.60
N SER A 46 7.47 20.77 13.23
CA SER A 46 6.04 20.46 13.27
C SER A 46 5.60 19.47 12.19
N MET A 47 6.34 19.39 11.07
CA MET A 47 6.11 18.38 10.02
C MET A 47 6.58 17.00 10.43
N GLU A 48 7.77 16.89 11.03
CA GLU A 48 8.27 15.60 11.56
C GLU A 48 7.38 15.07 12.67
N LYS A 49 6.97 15.94 13.61
CA LYS A 49 5.99 15.55 14.63
C LYS A 49 4.69 15.06 14.02
N LEU A 50 4.21 15.69 12.95
CA LEU A 50 3.01 15.29 12.24
C LEU A 50 3.11 13.87 11.67
N LYS A 51 4.27 13.50 11.08
CA LYS A 51 4.51 12.13 10.60
C LYS A 51 4.38 11.10 11.73
N LEU A 52 4.98 11.40 12.88
CA LEU A 52 4.90 10.54 14.06
C LEU A 52 3.47 10.44 14.61
N ASP A 53 2.76 11.56 14.71
CA ASP A 53 1.37 11.59 15.19
C ASP A 53 0.43 10.79 14.28
N ILE A 54 0.63 10.86 12.95
CA ILE A 54 -0.12 10.06 11.99
C ILE A 54 0.21 8.58 12.15
N ALA A 55 1.49 8.20 12.17
CA ALA A 55 1.90 6.81 12.34
C ALA A 55 1.34 6.18 13.63
N LYS A 56 1.33 6.93 14.72
CA LYS A 56 0.87 6.44 16.02
C LYS A 56 -0.62 6.07 16.04
N GLU A 57 -1.43 6.77 15.28
CA GLU A 57 -2.90 6.65 15.33
C GLU A 57 -3.50 5.91 14.12
N THR A 58 -2.63 5.45 13.17
CA THR A 58 -3.06 4.71 11.98
C THR A 58 -2.85 3.20 12.15
N THR A 59 -3.71 2.42 11.50
CA THR A 59 -3.54 0.97 11.42
C THR A 59 -2.22 0.63 10.73
N GLY A 60 -1.42 -0.25 11.35
CA GLY A 60 -0.12 -0.65 10.81
C GLY A 60 0.99 0.39 10.98
N ALA A 61 0.76 1.43 11.79
CA ALA A 61 1.72 2.50 12.06
C ALA A 61 2.28 3.17 10.79
N ILE A 62 1.43 3.33 9.77
CA ILE A 62 1.80 3.95 8.49
C ILE A 62 1.73 5.48 8.57
N SER A 63 2.58 6.15 7.81
CA SER A 63 2.64 7.61 7.72
C SER A 63 2.79 8.07 6.27
N PHE A 64 3.00 9.36 6.07
CA PHE A 64 3.27 9.92 4.75
C PHE A 64 4.53 9.31 4.14
N MET A 65 4.48 8.98 2.86
CA MET A 65 5.67 8.59 2.08
C MET A 65 6.63 9.77 2.00
N ASP A 66 6.07 10.93 1.63
CA ASP A 66 6.84 12.17 1.56
C ASP A 66 5.94 13.40 1.80
N ILE A 67 6.58 14.54 2.10
CA ILE A 67 5.93 15.83 2.25
C ILE A 67 6.73 16.85 1.45
N PHE A 68 6.11 17.40 0.41
CA PHE A 68 6.72 18.38 -0.45
C PHE A 68 6.23 19.78 -0.10
N VAL A 69 7.16 20.73 -0.06
CA VAL A 69 6.85 22.15 0.05
C VAL A 69 7.36 22.83 -1.22
N VAL A 70 6.44 23.38 -1.98
CA VAL A 70 6.75 24.05 -3.26
C VAL A 70 6.25 25.51 -3.23
N HIS A 71 6.82 26.36 -4.06
CA HIS A 71 6.50 27.78 -4.10
C HIS A 71 6.17 28.23 -5.53
N PRO A 72 5.03 27.78 -6.09
CA PRO A 72 4.58 28.26 -7.40
C PRO A 72 4.17 29.73 -7.33
N PHE A 73 4.08 30.38 -8.48
CA PHE A 73 3.52 31.72 -8.59
C PHE A 73 2.00 31.67 -8.61
N SER A 74 1.37 32.54 -7.78
CA SER A 74 -0.08 32.75 -7.83
C SER A 74 -0.48 33.50 -9.09
N SER A 75 -1.79 33.64 -9.36
CA SER A 75 -2.34 34.45 -10.43
C SER A 75 -1.92 35.94 -10.37
N GLU A 76 -1.56 36.43 -9.16
CA GLU A 76 -1.04 37.76 -8.92
C GLU A 76 0.47 37.90 -9.12
N GLY A 77 1.15 36.84 -9.59
CA GLY A 77 2.59 36.84 -9.82
C GLY A 77 3.44 36.79 -8.55
N ARG A 78 2.88 36.41 -7.40
CA ARG A 78 3.63 36.25 -6.14
C ARG A 78 3.89 34.76 -5.84
N PRO A 79 5.09 34.40 -5.36
CA PRO A 79 5.35 33.04 -4.92
C PRO A 79 4.51 32.73 -3.68
N VAL A 80 3.79 31.63 -3.69
CA VAL A 80 2.97 31.16 -2.59
C VAL A 80 3.36 29.75 -2.16
N ARG A 81 3.30 29.48 -0.87
CA ARG A 81 3.71 28.18 -0.32
C ARG A 81 2.56 27.18 -0.46
N ILE A 82 2.84 26.05 -1.10
CA ILE A 82 1.95 24.90 -1.21
C ILE A 82 2.59 23.72 -0.48
N VAL A 83 1.78 22.95 0.25
CA VAL A 83 2.23 21.73 0.94
C VAL A 83 1.48 20.54 0.36
N MET A 84 2.23 19.53 -0.09
CA MET A 84 1.70 18.32 -0.70
C MET A 84 2.10 17.12 0.13
N PHE A 85 1.12 16.36 0.61
CA PHE A 85 1.32 15.14 1.36
C PHE A 85 1.12 13.94 0.45
N GLN A 86 2.16 13.13 0.28
CA GLN A 86 2.08 11.86 -0.43
C GLN A 86 1.67 10.76 0.54
N ILE A 87 0.47 10.22 0.36
CA ILE A 87 -0.16 9.25 1.24
C ILE A 87 -0.09 7.87 0.58
N PRO A 88 0.54 6.87 1.20
CA PRO A 88 0.61 5.53 0.64
C PRO A 88 -0.78 4.91 0.53
N ALA A 89 -0.98 4.03 -0.45
CA ALA A 89 -2.16 3.19 -0.50
C ALA A 89 -2.23 2.29 0.74
N ALA A 90 -3.43 1.91 1.14
CA ALA A 90 -3.64 0.91 2.18
C ALA A 90 -2.90 -0.39 1.79
N VAL A 91 -2.30 -1.03 2.79
CA VAL A 91 -1.59 -2.29 2.59
C VAL A 91 -2.58 -3.37 2.13
N THR A 92 -2.15 -4.23 1.22
CA THR A 92 -2.94 -5.37 0.74
C THR A 92 -3.63 -6.10 1.89
N ALA A 93 -4.93 -6.27 1.81
CA ALA A 93 -5.81 -6.90 2.80
C ALA A 93 -5.96 -6.14 4.13
N ILE A 94 -5.38 -4.96 4.30
CA ILE A 94 -5.44 -4.20 5.56
C ILE A 94 -5.95 -2.78 5.30
N PRO A 95 -7.23 -2.47 5.53
CA PRO A 95 -7.73 -1.11 5.42
C PRO A 95 -7.00 -0.17 6.39
N THR A 96 -6.65 1.01 5.93
CA THR A 96 -6.04 2.04 6.76
C THR A 96 -7.10 2.69 7.63
N GLY A 97 -6.97 2.55 8.95
CA GLY A 97 -7.81 3.23 9.93
C GLY A 97 -7.12 4.45 10.53
N TRP A 98 -7.90 5.37 11.05
CA TRP A 98 -7.49 6.47 11.92
C TRP A 98 -8.26 6.39 13.22
N LYS A 99 -7.57 6.22 14.35
CA LYS A 99 -8.19 6.08 15.69
C LYS A 99 -9.29 4.99 15.70
N ASN A 100 -8.96 3.84 15.17
CA ASN A 100 -9.83 2.65 15.06
C ASN A 100 -11.10 2.85 14.20
N ARG A 101 -11.16 3.90 13.36
CA ARG A 101 -12.23 4.10 12.39
C ARG A 101 -11.65 4.14 10.98
N PHE A 102 -12.36 3.54 10.04
CA PHE A 102 -11.98 3.53 8.63
C PHE A 102 -12.73 4.63 7.88
N TYR A 103 -12.01 5.42 7.11
CA TYR A 103 -12.59 6.52 6.32
C TYR A 103 -12.39 6.26 4.83
N GLY A 104 -13.35 6.76 4.05
CA GLY A 104 -13.35 6.73 2.60
C GLY A 104 -13.86 8.03 2.01
N ARG A 105 -14.02 8.07 0.70
CA ARG A 105 -14.61 9.22 0.01
C ARG A 105 -15.82 8.78 -0.81
N GLU A 106 -16.85 9.64 -0.80
CA GLU A 106 -17.97 9.60 -1.73
C GLU A 106 -18.01 10.94 -2.45
N GLY A 107 -17.55 10.92 -3.71
CA GLY A 107 -17.29 12.17 -4.43
C GLY A 107 -16.25 13.03 -3.69
N GLU A 108 -16.63 14.24 -3.32
CA GLU A 108 -15.79 15.18 -2.56
C GLU A 108 -15.90 15.02 -1.04
N SER A 109 -16.90 14.28 -0.57
CA SER A 109 -17.18 14.14 0.86
C SER A 109 -16.32 13.09 1.54
N LEU A 110 -15.89 13.42 2.75
CA LEU A 110 -15.24 12.49 3.66
C LEU A 110 -16.34 11.73 4.42
N VAL A 111 -16.34 10.41 4.30
CA VAL A 111 -17.34 9.51 4.92
C VAL A 111 -16.67 8.35 5.64
N ASP A 112 -17.42 7.60 6.43
CA ASP A 112 -16.97 6.31 6.94
C ASP A 112 -16.84 5.33 5.75
N LEU A 113 -15.79 4.52 5.74
CA LEU A 113 -15.57 3.52 4.69
C LEU A 113 -16.67 2.47 4.73
N SER A 114 -17.39 2.27 3.64
CA SER A 114 -18.47 1.29 3.57
C SER A 114 -17.98 -0.13 3.78
N GLN A 115 -18.84 -1.01 4.30
CA GLN A 115 -18.50 -2.42 4.54
C GLN A 115 -18.04 -3.10 3.25
N GLU A 116 -18.69 -2.82 2.13
CA GLU A 116 -18.31 -3.35 0.81
C GLU A 116 -16.86 -3.00 0.45
N LYS A 117 -16.46 -1.72 0.64
CA LYS A 117 -15.08 -1.28 0.38
C LYS A 117 -14.08 -1.92 1.35
N ILE A 118 -14.47 -2.08 2.63
CA ILE A 118 -13.65 -2.79 3.62
C ILE A 118 -13.43 -4.23 3.19
N ASP A 119 -14.49 -4.94 2.79
CA ASP A 119 -14.43 -6.34 2.39
C ASP A 119 -13.65 -6.51 1.08
N ARG A 120 -13.75 -5.55 0.17
CA ARG A 120 -12.94 -5.52 -1.05
C ARG A 120 -11.45 -5.43 -0.74
N ILE A 121 -11.02 -4.50 0.14
CA ILE A 121 -9.62 -4.39 0.55
C ILE A 121 -9.17 -5.66 1.28
N ARG A 122 -9.97 -6.17 2.21
CA ARG A 122 -9.65 -7.40 2.96
C ARG A 122 -9.62 -8.64 2.09
N GLY A 123 -10.41 -8.66 1.03
CA GLY A 123 -10.47 -9.75 0.05
C GLY A 123 -9.30 -9.76 -0.94
N GLU A 124 -8.46 -8.73 -0.95
CA GLU A 124 -7.23 -8.70 -1.74
C GLU A 124 -6.29 -9.80 -1.24
N ARG A 125 -6.38 -10.96 -1.85
CA ARG A 125 -5.41 -12.03 -1.61
C ARG A 125 -4.07 -11.59 -2.22
N ARG A 126 -3.00 -11.74 -1.47
CA ARG A 126 -1.69 -11.93 -2.09
C ARG A 126 -1.84 -13.15 -2.97
N THR A 127 -1.94 -12.95 -4.25
CA THR A 127 -1.94 -14.04 -5.21
C THR A 127 -0.60 -14.75 -5.01
N ASP A 128 -0.63 -15.88 -4.32
CA ASP A 128 0.51 -16.78 -4.27
C ASP A 128 0.60 -17.41 -5.67
N TRP A 129 1.24 -16.69 -6.58
CA TRP A 129 1.42 -17.14 -7.97
C TRP A 129 2.06 -18.52 -8.05
N THR A 130 2.75 -18.98 -6.99
CA THR A 130 3.36 -20.32 -6.94
C THR A 130 2.32 -21.42 -6.75
N ARG A 131 1.10 -21.07 -6.36
CA ARG A 131 -0.05 -22.00 -6.22
C ARG A 131 -0.96 -21.99 -7.44
N GLU A 132 -0.80 -21.07 -8.36
CA GLU A 132 -1.60 -21.03 -9.57
C GLU A 132 -1.10 -22.09 -10.56
N ILE A 133 -2.02 -22.96 -10.98
CA ILE A 133 -1.77 -23.87 -12.09
C ILE A 133 -1.86 -23.02 -13.36
N VAL A 134 -0.75 -22.89 -14.05
CA VAL A 134 -0.69 -22.19 -15.35
C VAL A 134 -1.29 -23.10 -16.41
N ASP A 135 -2.39 -22.66 -17.05
CA ASP A 135 -3.04 -23.40 -18.11
C ASP A 135 -2.04 -23.75 -19.22
N GLY A 136 -1.99 -25.02 -19.58
CA GLY A 136 -1.07 -25.54 -20.59
C GLY A 136 0.38 -25.75 -20.11
N ALA A 137 0.69 -25.48 -18.83
CA ALA A 137 1.99 -25.85 -18.29
C ALA A 137 2.14 -27.36 -18.17
N SER A 138 3.29 -27.87 -18.58
CA SER A 138 3.64 -29.28 -18.50
C SER A 138 5.07 -29.45 -18.01
N LEU A 139 5.44 -30.64 -17.60
CA LEU A 139 6.80 -30.95 -17.17
C LEU A 139 7.86 -30.72 -18.26
N SER A 140 7.46 -30.74 -19.53
CA SER A 140 8.35 -30.42 -20.65
C SER A 140 8.80 -28.95 -20.70
N HIS A 141 8.09 -28.06 -20.02
CA HIS A 141 8.46 -26.64 -19.89
C HIS A 141 9.51 -26.39 -18.79
N LEU A 142 9.81 -27.40 -18.00
CA LEU A 142 10.81 -27.28 -16.93
C LEU A 142 12.20 -27.68 -17.44
N ASP A 143 13.23 -26.97 -16.98
CA ASP A 143 14.63 -27.34 -17.25
C ASP A 143 14.92 -28.67 -16.55
N THR A 144 15.26 -29.68 -17.39
CA THR A 144 15.55 -31.05 -16.92
C THR A 144 16.76 -31.12 -15.98
N LYS A 145 17.72 -30.21 -16.15
CA LYS A 145 18.88 -30.09 -15.25
C LYS A 145 18.49 -29.56 -13.89
N ALA A 146 17.61 -28.53 -13.87
CA ALA A 146 17.06 -27.97 -12.62
C ALA A 146 16.25 -29.03 -11.88
N ILE A 147 15.43 -29.82 -12.57
CA ILE A 147 14.66 -30.92 -11.96
C ILE A 147 15.60 -31.97 -11.33
N SER A 148 16.66 -32.38 -12.04
CA SER A 148 17.58 -33.38 -11.53
C SER A 148 18.33 -32.90 -10.28
N ILE A 149 18.74 -31.63 -10.24
CA ILE A 149 19.36 -31.00 -9.07
C ILE A 149 18.36 -30.93 -7.89
N ALA A 150 17.12 -30.49 -8.15
CA ALA A 150 16.09 -30.42 -7.12
C ALA A 150 15.78 -31.79 -6.50
N ARG A 151 15.69 -32.84 -7.33
CA ARG A 151 15.50 -34.23 -6.87
C ARG A 151 16.69 -34.73 -6.05
N ALA A 152 17.92 -34.44 -6.46
CA ALA A 152 19.11 -34.82 -5.71
C ALA A 152 19.13 -34.17 -4.32
N ASN A 153 18.90 -32.86 -4.24
CA ASN A 153 18.86 -32.11 -3.01
C ASN A 153 17.72 -32.60 -2.07
N TYR A 154 16.59 -32.96 -2.64
CA TYR A 154 15.46 -33.47 -1.85
C TYR A 154 15.75 -34.86 -1.29
N ARG A 155 16.35 -35.77 -2.06
CA ARG A 155 16.79 -37.08 -1.59
C ARG A 155 17.80 -36.98 -0.45
N GLU A 156 18.78 -36.07 -0.58
CA GLU A 156 19.75 -35.82 0.48
C GLU A 156 19.09 -35.34 1.77
N ARG A 157 18.12 -34.44 1.68
CA ARG A 157 17.35 -33.98 2.85
C ARG A 157 16.52 -35.10 3.48
N LEU A 158 15.89 -35.97 2.68
CA LEU A 158 15.13 -37.11 3.18
C LEU A 158 15.99 -38.16 3.84
N SER A 159 17.16 -38.49 3.27
CA SER A 159 18.11 -39.41 3.89
C SER A 159 18.63 -38.91 5.23
N ASN A 160 18.87 -37.60 5.34
CA ASN A 160 19.29 -36.97 6.59
C ASN A 160 18.16 -36.90 7.63
N ALA A 161 16.89 -36.92 7.20
CA ALA A 161 15.71 -36.86 8.08
C ALA A 161 15.21 -38.23 8.55
N ALA A 162 15.90 -39.33 8.27
CA ALA A 162 15.55 -40.73 8.64
C ALA A 162 14.15 -41.17 8.17
N ASN A 163 13.63 -40.62 7.07
CA ASN A 163 12.28 -40.92 6.58
C ASN A 163 12.35 -41.75 5.30
N SER A 164 12.61 -43.05 5.42
CA SER A 164 12.82 -44.00 4.31
C SER A 164 11.64 -44.13 3.35
N ASN A 165 10.40 -43.98 3.82
CA ASN A 165 9.19 -44.22 3.01
C ASN A 165 8.96 -43.11 1.95
N ALA A 166 9.44 -41.89 2.15
CA ALA A 166 9.25 -40.78 1.21
C ALA A 166 10.23 -40.81 0.01
N VAL A 167 11.31 -41.58 0.09
CA VAL A 167 12.30 -41.72 -0.99
C VAL A 167 11.76 -42.64 -2.08
N GLU A 168 11.04 -43.72 -1.72
CA GLU A 168 10.44 -44.67 -2.68
C GLU A 168 9.33 -44.07 -3.54
N GLU A 169 8.57 -43.10 -3.03
CA GLU A 169 7.54 -42.41 -3.81
C GLU A 169 8.10 -41.49 -4.89
N LEU A 170 9.26 -40.89 -4.65
CA LEU A 170 9.91 -39.98 -5.61
C LEU A 170 10.47 -40.71 -6.85
N ASP A 171 10.81 -41.99 -6.73
CA ASP A 171 11.36 -42.76 -7.85
C ASP A 171 10.24 -43.30 -8.78
N LYS A 172 8.96 -43.18 -8.35
CA LYS A 172 7.79 -43.61 -9.14
C LYS A 172 7.13 -42.45 -9.93
N MET A 173 7.58 -41.22 -9.75
CA MET A 173 7.13 -40.02 -10.48
C MET A 173 8.11 -39.64 -11.60
#